data_a812f8fd9ee2127aef7b1a86033b1d02
#
_entry.id   a812f8fd9ee2127aef7b1a86033b1d02
#
_cell.length_a   1.000
_cell.length_b   1.000
_cell.length_c   1.000
_cell.angle_alpha   90.00
_cell.angle_beta   90.00
_cell.angle_gamma   90.00
#
_symmetry.space_group_name_H-M   'P 1'
#
loop_
_entity.id
_entity.type
_entity.pdbx_description
1 polymer ?
#
loop_
_entity_poly.entity_id
_entity_poly.type
_entity_poly.pdbx_seq_one_letter_code
_entity_poly.pdbx_strand_id
1 'polypeptide(L)'
;MSPVKLSTLAVILGLVFGLPNIYGVLKPAAFGAMLRRFPRYTPVGYVLMLAATAWFLANLKQESISDFAAFKPFLFGLFALVGVGACLFVKDFLPVRGLAVFWLVLAKLMVDTARWVDTDWRLVIVIWAYVWVLGGIWFTVSPWRMRDIINWGTATEQRTRALSGVRLAFGLFVVLLGLTAFRAAEASAVAAQ
;
A
#
# COMPACT_ATOMS: atom_id res chain seq x y z
N MET A 1 -7.10 -14.65 -12.53
CA MET A 1 -7.61 -13.33 -12.97
C MET A 1 -7.77 -12.48 -11.73
N SER A 2 -7.21 -11.28 -11.68
CA SER A 2 -7.55 -10.35 -10.60
C SER A 2 -9.02 -9.94 -10.78
N PRO A 3 -9.86 -10.01 -9.76
CA PRO A 3 -11.27 -9.65 -9.86
C PRO A 3 -11.47 -8.12 -10.02
N VAL A 4 -10.39 -7.34 -9.95
CA VAL A 4 -10.42 -5.87 -9.94
C VAL A 4 -9.83 -5.35 -11.26
N LYS A 5 -10.55 -4.43 -11.93
CA LYS A 5 -10.05 -3.72 -13.11
C LYS A 5 -8.96 -2.72 -12.72
N LEU A 6 -7.94 -2.55 -13.56
CA LEU A 6 -6.84 -1.62 -13.31
C LEU A 6 -7.33 -0.17 -13.19
N SER A 7 -8.31 0.21 -14.01
CA SER A 7 -8.96 1.52 -13.96
C SER A 7 -9.57 1.81 -12.58
N THR A 8 -10.32 0.86 -12.04
CA THR A 8 -10.95 0.98 -10.71
C THR A 8 -9.89 1.02 -9.60
N LEU A 9 -8.89 0.13 -9.67
CA LEU A 9 -7.80 0.09 -8.70
C LEU A 9 -7.02 1.41 -8.68
N ALA A 10 -6.68 1.96 -9.84
CA ALA A 10 -5.96 3.22 -9.96
C ALA A 10 -6.75 4.40 -9.36
N VAL A 11 -8.05 4.48 -9.62
CA VAL A 11 -8.91 5.52 -9.03
C VAL A 11 -8.93 5.39 -7.50
N ILE A 12 -9.14 4.20 -6.96
CA ILE A 12 -9.17 3.98 -5.51
C ILE A 12 -7.82 4.33 -4.88
N LEU A 13 -6.72 3.84 -5.45
CA LEU A 13 -5.37 4.12 -4.95
C LEU A 13 -5.03 5.60 -5.00
N GLY A 14 -5.33 6.27 -6.12
CA GLY A 14 -5.08 7.69 -6.28
C GLY A 14 -5.89 8.54 -5.29
N LEU A 15 -7.15 8.19 -5.03
CA LEU A 15 -7.99 8.87 -4.03
C LEU A 15 -7.49 8.60 -2.61
N VAL A 16 -7.25 7.36 -2.24
CA VAL A 16 -6.78 7.00 -0.88
C VAL A 16 -5.42 7.63 -0.59
N PHE A 17 -4.53 7.70 -1.56
CA PHE A 17 -3.22 8.33 -1.42
C PHE A 17 -3.29 9.86 -1.48
N GLY A 18 -4.13 10.43 -2.36
CA GLY A 18 -4.22 11.87 -2.61
C GLY A 18 -5.04 12.61 -1.56
N LEU A 19 -6.27 12.16 -1.25
CA LEU A 19 -7.22 12.90 -0.42
C LEU A 19 -6.69 13.30 0.97
N PRO A 20 -6.00 12.44 1.75
CA PRO A 20 -5.47 12.85 3.04
C PRO A 20 -4.48 14.00 2.95
N ASN A 21 -3.79 14.15 1.80
CA ASN A 21 -2.82 15.21 1.59
C ASN A 21 -3.45 16.59 1.37
N ILE A 22 -4.76 16.67 1.05
CA ILE A 22 -5.51 17.95 1.06
C ILE A 22 -5.42 18.57 2.45
N TYR A 23 -5.61 17.78 3.51
CA TYR A 23 -5.47 18.25 4.87
C TYR A 23 -4.04 18.71 5.18
N GLY A 24 -3.03 18.02 4.63
CA GLY A 24 -1.62 18.41 4.74
C GLY A 24 -1.28 19.73 4.05
N VAL A 25 -1.95 20.06 2.93
CA VAL A 25 -1.80 21.35 2.24
C VAL A 25 -2.50 22.47 3.01
N LEU A 26 -3.72 22.23 3.51
CA LEU A 26 -4.55 23.23 4.17
C LEU A 26 -4.10 23.52 5.61
N LYS A 27 -3.75 22.44 6.36
CA LYS A 27 -3.37 22.52 7.79
C LYS A 27 -2.08 21.74 8.07
N PRO A 28 -0.92 22.20 7.57
CA PRO A 28 0.35 21.44 7.61
C PRO A 28 0.83 21.15 9.04
N ALA A 29 0.65 22.08 9.98
CA ALA A 29 1.05 21.88 11.39
C ALA A 29 0.30 20.72 12.03
N ALA A 30 -1.03 20.69 11.90
CA ALA A 30 -1.89 19.66 12.47
C ALA A 30 -1.64 18.30 11.79
N PHE A 31 -1.51 18.28 10.46
CA PHE A 31 -1.19 17.08 9.70
C PHE A 31 0.17 16.50 10.10
N GLY A 32 1.20 17.34 10.22
CA GLY A 32 2.53 16.93 10.68
C GLY A 32 2.50 16.34 12.09
N ALA A 33 1.73 16.95 13.02
CA ALA A 33 1.55 16.41 14.36
C ALA A 33 0.86 15.04 14.36
N MET A 34 -0.15 14.84 13.51
CA MET A 34 -0.83 13.56 13.34
C MET A 34 0.12 12.49 12.80
N LEU A 35 0.89 12.81 11.75
CA LEU A 35 1.84 11.87 11.15
C LEU A 35 2.93 11.44 12.15
N ARG A 36 3.44 12.37 12.98
CA ARG A 36 4.46 12.06 14.00
C ARG A 36 3.94 11.11 15.10
N ARG A 37 2.63 11.11 15.36
CA ARG A 37 2.00 10.19 16.34
C ARG A 37 1.82 8.77 15.75
N PHE A 38 1.67 8.65 14.44
CA PHE A 38 1.34 7.39 13.76
C PHE A 38 2.27 6.22 14.14
N PRO A 39 3.63 6.34 14.14
CA PRO A 39 4.51 5.19 14.37
C PRO A 39 4.34 4.52 15.75
N ARG A 40 3.76 5.22 16.71
CA ARG A 40 3.54 4.75 18.09
C ARG A 40 2.07 4.56 18.45
N TYR A 41 1.16 4.77 17.51
CA TYR A 41 -0.27 4.64 17.79
C TYR A 41 -0.73 3.19 17.69
N THR A 42 -0.53 2.44 18.77
CA THR A 42 -0.73 1.00 18.87
C THR A 42 -2.11 0.49 18.37
N PRO A 43 -3.27 1.16 18.62
CA PRO A 43 -4.56 0.69 18.13
C PRO A 43 -4.59 0.54 16.59
N VAL A 44 -4.06 1.51 15.86
CA VAL A 44 -3.93 1.42 14.38
C VAL A 44 -2.97 0.31 13.99
N GLY A 45 -1.94 0.06 14.80
CA GLY A 45 -1.00 -1.03 14.59
C GLY A 45 -1.69 -2.41 14.60
N TYR A 46 -2.57 -2.66 15.57
CA TYR A 46 -3.34 -3.90 15.62
C TYR A 46 -4.22 -4.07 14.38
N VAL A 47 -4.96 -3.03 14.02
CA VAL A 47 -5.85 -3.07 12.83
C VAL A 47 -5.06 -3.34 11.56
N LEU A 48 -3.96 -2.60 11.33
CA LEU A 48 -3.13 -2.78 10.14
C LEU A 48 -2.48 -4.16 10.08
N MET A 49 -1.91 -4.64 11.19
CA MET A 49 -1.23 -5.93 11.23
C MET A 49 -2.21 -7.07 11.00
N LEU A 50 -3.34 -7.08 11.69
CA LEU A 50 -4.36 -8.13 11.53
C LEU A 50 -5.00 -8.11 10.15
N ALA A 51 -5.33 -6.92 9.62
CA ALA A 51 -5.88 -6.77 8.27
C ALA A 51 -4.88 -7.24 7.21
N ALA A 52 -3.61 -6.84 7.31
CA ALA A 52 -2.57 -7.26 6.38
C ALA A 52 -2.32 -8.77 6.45
N THR A 53 -2.29 -9.35 7.66
CA THR A 53 -2.15 -10.81 7.85
C THR A 53 -3.34 -11.56 7.25
N ALA A 54 -4.57 -11.13 7.54
CA ALA A 54 -5.76 -11.76 6.98
C ALA A 54 -5.79 -11.68 5.45
N TRP A 55 -5.41 -10.54 4.88
CA TRP A 55 -5.32 -10.39 3.42
C TRP A 55 -4.22 -11.25 2.82
N PHE A 56 -3.04 -11.31 3.45
CA PHE A 56 -1.96 -12.20 3.03
C PHE A 56 -2.40 -13.68 3.03
N LEU A 57 -3.07 -14.13 4.11
CA LEU A 57 -3.59 -15.50 4.22
C LEU A 57 -4.67 -15.80 3.17
N ALA A 58 -5.52 -14.83 2.84
CA ALA A 58 -6.49 -14.96 1.77
C ALA A 58 -5.82 -15.15 0.40
N ASN A 59 -4.74 -14.42 0.10
CA ASN A 59 -3.93 -14.62 -1.09
C ASN A 59 -3.26 -16.00 -1.09
N LEU A 60 -2.65 -16.41 0.02
CA LEU A 60 -2.01 -17.72 0.17
C LEU A 60 -3.01 -18.86 -0.07
N LYS A 61 -4.27 -18.70 0.36
CA LYS A 61 -5.32 -19.68 0.08
C LYS A 61 -5.60 -19.85 -1.41
N GLN A 62 -5.56 -18.77 -2.18
CA GLN A 62 -5.87 -18.75 -3.61
C GLN A 62 -4.70 -19.23 -4.51
N GLU A 63 -3.46 -19.22 -4.00
CA GLU A 63 -2.31 -19.69 -4.76
C GLU A 63 -2.38 -21.21 -4.99
N SER A 64 -2.26 -21.63 -6.26
CA SER A 64 -2.36 -23.02 -6.72
C SER A 64 -0.99 -23.61 -7.06
N ILE A 65 0.00 -23.44 -6.18
CA ILE A 65 1.35 -23.99 -6.39
C ILE A 65 1.31 -25.47 -5.99
N SER A 66 1.31 -26.36 -6.97
CA SER A 66 1.21 -27.82 -6.77
C SER A 66 2.31 -28.37 -5.85
N ASP A 67 3.54 -27.87 -6.00
CA ASP A 67 4.72 -28.35 -5.25
C ASP A 67 4.66 -28.00 -3.76
N PHE A 68 3.90 -26.95 -3.39
CA PHE A 68 3.71 -26.51 -2.00
C PHE A 68 2.36 -26.90 -1.42
N ALA A 69 1.53 -27.65 -2.13
CA ALA A 69 0.18 -27.99 -1.66
C ALA A 69 0.21 -28.71 -0.31
N ALA A 70 1.16 -29.62 -0.08
CA ALA A 70 1.33 -30.35 1.17
C ALA A 70 1.76 -29.43 2.35
N PHE A 71 2.52 -28.37 2.08
CA PHE A 71 3.00 -27.43 3.10
C PHE A 71 2.04 -26.26 3.36
N LYS A 72 1.01 -26.10 2.53
CA LYS A 72 0.08 -24.98 2.61
C LYS A 72 -0.59 -24.82 3.99
N PRO A 73 -1.10 -25.89 4.66
CA PRO A 73 -1.64 -25.78 6.00
C PRO A 73 -0.62 -25.31 7.05
N PHE A 74 0.64 -25.80 6.93
CA PHE A 74 1.72 -25.37 7.80
C PHE A 74 2.06 -23.90 7.60
N LEU A 75 2.21 -23.44 6.34
CA LEU A 75 2.46 -22.03 6.03
C LEU A 75 1.32 -21.14 6.52
N PHE A 76 0.08 -21.59 6.38
CA PHE A 76 -1.08 -20.85 6.87
C PHE A 76 -1.01 -20.65 8.39
N GLY A 77 -0.74 -21.73 9.16
CA GLY A 77 -0.54 -21.67 10.59
C GLY A 77 0.64 -20.80 11.01
N LEU A 78 1.77 -20.95 10.32
CA LEU A 78 2.98 -20.17 10.57
C LEU A 78 2.74 -18.66 10.40
N PHE A 79 2.18 -18.23 9.28
CA PHE A 79 1.96 -16.81 9.03
C PHE A 79 0.84 -16.22 9.90
N ALA A 80 -0.19 -17.01 10.25
CA ALA A 80 -1.18 -16.59 11.23
C ALA A 80 -0.53 -16.38 12.61
N LEU A 81 0.33 -17.32 13.04
CA LEU A 81 1.07 -17.22 14.29
C LEU A 81 2.00 -16.00 14.31
N VAL A 82 2.72 -15.75 13.21
CA VAL A 82 3.61 -14.56 13.09
C VAL A 82 2.80 -13.27 13.18
N GLY A 83 1.68 -13.15 12.47
CA GLY A 83 0.84 -11.96 12.49
C GLY A 83 0.22 -11.66 13.86
N VAL A 84 -0.35 -12.69 14.50
CA VAL A 84 -0.91 -12.58 15.86
C VAL A 84 0.21 -12.39 16.89
N GLY A 85 1.31 -13.14 16.77
CA GLY A 85 2.48 -13.02 17.65
C GLY A 85 3.10 -11.62 17.59
N ALA A 86 3.17 -11.00 16.41
CA ALA A 86 3.63 -9.61 16.29
C ALA A 86 2.73 -8.65 17.09
N CYS A 87 1.42 -8.85 17.07
CA CYS A 87 0.48 -8.06 17.87
C CYS A 87 0.69 -8.22 19.39
N LEU A 88 1.02 -9.42 19.85
CA LEU A 88 1.16 -9.72 21.27
C LEU A 88 2.53 -9.31 21.82
N PHE A 89 3.60 -9.59 21.08
CA PHE A 89 4.99 -9.50 21.57
C PHE A 89 5.75 -8.29 21.02
N VAL A 90 5.41 -7.79 19.82
CA VAL A 90 6.18 -6.73 19.14
C VAL A 90 5.36 -5.44 19.06
N LYS A 91 5.10 -4.84 20.23
CA LYS A 91 4.29 -3.60 20.31
C LYS A 91 5.01 -2.37 19.77
N ASP A 92 6.35 -2.39 19.77
CA ASP A 92 7.17 -1.25 19.31
C ASP A 92 7.08 -1.08 17.79
N PHE A 93 6.67 0.11 17.35
CA PHE A 93 6.44 0.43 15.94
C PHE A 93 5.45 -0.52 15.22
N LEU A 94 4.53 -1.13 15.93
CA LEU A 94 3.54 -2.05 15.36
C LEU A 94 2.75 -1.43 14.17
N PRO A 95 2.33 -0.14 14.19
CA PRO A 95 1.68 0.48 13.04
C PRO A 95 2.56 0.49 11.79
N VAL A 96 3.87 0.71 11.96
CA VAL A 96 4.82 0.77 10.85
C VAL A 96 5.01 -0.62 10.25
N ARG A 97 5.15 -1.65 11.08
CA ARG A 97 5.28 -3.04 10.62
C ARG A 97 4.00 -3.53 9.93
N GLY A 98 2.83 -3.25 10.52
CA GLY A 98 1.54 -3.57 9.91
C GLY A 98 1.34 -2.87 8.56
N LEU A 99 1.71 -1.59 8.47
CA LEU A 99 1.68 -0.84 7.21
C LEU A 99 2.66 -1.41 6.19
N ALA A 100 3.86 -1.82 6.60
CA ALA A 100 4.86 -2.42 5.73
C ALA A 100 4.33 -3.72 5.10
N VAL A 101 3.76 -4.63 5.89
CA VAL A 101 3.14 -5.87 5.39
C VAL A 101 1.96 -5.54 4.47
N PHE A 102 1.12 -4.57 4.84
CA PHE A 102 0.01 -4.11 4.01
C PHE A 102 0.49 -3.59 2.65
N TRP A 103 1.57 -2.82 2.60
CA TRP A 103 2.16 -2.34 1.34
C TRP A 103 2.65 -3.48 0.46
N LEU A 104 3.28 -4.52 1.03
CA LEU A 104 3.74 -5.69 0.27
C LEU A 104 2.57 -6.43 -0.38
N VAL A 105 1.48 -6.67 0.36
CA VAL A 105 0.29 -7.34 -0.17
C VAL A 105 -0.42 -6.48 -1.22
N LEU A 106 -0.50 -5.17 -0.98
CA LEU A 106 -1.11 -4.23 -1.92
C LEU A 106 -0.27 -4.09 -3.20
N ALA A 107 1.06 -4.08 -3.09
CA ALA A 107 1.96 -4.07 -4.24
C ALA A 107 1.77 -5.32 -5.12
N LYS A 108 1.58 -6.51 -4.51
CA LYS A 108 1.20 -7.72 -5.25
C LYS A 108 -0.09 -7.49 -6.06
N LEU A 109 -1.14 -6.98 -5.43
CA LEU A 109 -2.41 -6.69 -6.12
C LEU A 109 -2.21 -5.70 -7.28
N MET A 110 -1.41 -4.64 -7.08
CA MET A 110 -1.11 -3.64 -8.11
C MET A 110 -0.42 -4.27 -9.33
N VAL A 111 0.61 -5.08 -9.11
CA VAL A 111 1.36 -5.74 -10.18
C VAL A 111 0.49 -6.78 -10.89
N ASP A 112 -0.22 -7.62 -10.14
CA ASP A 112 -1.09 -8.66 -10.70
C ASP A 112 -2.21 -8.06 -11.57
N THR A 113 -2.76 -6.90 -11.15
CA THR A 113 -3.80 -6.20 -11.92
C THR A 113 -3.23 -5.50 -13.15
N ALA A 114 -2.04 -4.88 -13.05
CA ALA A 114 -1.40 -4.18 -14.15
C ALA A 114 -0.88 -5.12 -15.24
N ARG A 115 -0.55 -6.37 -14.91
CA ARG A 115 0.04 -7.36 -15.82
C ARG A 115 -0.78 -7.58 -17.09
N TRP A 116 -2.12 -7.56 -16.97
CA TRP A 116 -3.04 -7.97 -18.03
C TRP A 116 -3.56 -6.82 -18.91
N VAL A 117 -3.17 -5.59 -18.60
CA VAL A 117 -3.62 -4.42 -19.35
C VAL A 117 -2.53 -3.99 -20.34
N ASP A 118 -2.88 -3.93 -21.61
CA ASP A 118 -1.95 -3.55 -22.69
C ASP A 118 -1.93 -2.03 -22.88
N THR A 119 -1.11 -1.36 -22.08
CA THR A 119 -0.84 0.07 -22.18
C THR A 119 0.48 0.39 -21.49
N ASP A 120 1.28 1.28 -22.06
CA ASP A 120 2.55 1.71 -21.46
C ASP A 120 2.34 2.44 -20.12
N TRP A 121 1.20 3.09 -19.94
CA TRP A 121 0.85 3.77 -18.69
C TRP A 121 0.75 2.84 -17.49
N ARG A 122 0.57 1.52 -17.68
CA ARG A 122 0.62 0.53 -16.60
C ARG A 122 1.91 0.59 -15.79
N LEU A 123 3.02 1.01 -16.42
CA LEU A 123 4.32 1.15 -15.77
C LEU A 123 4.29 2.13 -14.59
N VAL A 124 3.44 3.15 -14.61
CA VAL A 124 3.26 4.07 -13.48
C VAL A 124 2.82 3.29 -12.23
N ILE A 125 1.83 2.42 -12.36
CA ILE A 125 1.33 1.59 -11.25
C ILE A 125 2.38 0.56 -10.83
N VAL A 126 3.08 -0.06 -11.78
CA VAL A 126 4.12 -1.05 -11.51
C VAL A 126 5.31 -0.42 -10.77
N ILE A 127 5.82 0.72 -11.25
CA ILE A 127 6.93 1.43 -10.59
C ILE A 127 6.51 1.84 -9.17
N TRP A 128 5.30 2.38 -9.01
CA TRP A 128 4.78 2.75 -7.70
C TRP A 128 4.65 1.54 -6.76
N ALA A 129 4.21 0.38 -7.27
CA ALA A 129 4.19 -0.87 -6.51
C ALA A 129 5.59 -1.29 -6.04
N TYR A 130 6.61 -1.21 -6.91
CA TYR A 130 7.99 -1.51 -6.52
C TYR A 130 8.55 -0.55 -5.46
N VAL A 131 8.20 0.73 -5.51
CA VAL A 131 8.54 1.68 -4.43
C VAL A 131 7.95 1.21 -3.10
N TRP A 132 6.72 0.69 -3.10
CA TRP A 132 6.09 0.16 -1.89
C TRP A 132 6.70 -1.18 -1.44
N VAL A 133 7.14 -2.03 -2.37
CA VAL A 133 7.89 -3.25 -2.03
C VAL A 133 9.19 -2.89 -1.31
N LEU A 134 9.98 -1.99 -1.87
CA LEU A 134 11.23 -1.55 -1.26
C LEU A 134 10.99 -0.91 0.11
N GLY A 135 10.00 -0.02 0.22
CA GLY A 135 9.61 0.58 1.48
C GLY A 135 9.09 -0.44 2.50
N GLY A 136 8.28 -1.39 2.07
CA GLY A 136 7.75 -2.47 2.91
C GLY A 136 8.85 -3.34 3.50
N ILE A 137 9.79 -3.79 2.68
CA ILE A 137 10.95 -4.56 3.13
C ILE A 137 11.79 -3.71 4.11
N TRP A 138 12.11 -2.47 3.75
CA TRP A 138 12.94 -1.59 4.57
C TRP A 138 12.31 -1.31 5.94
N PHE A 139 11.02 -0.98 5.99
CA PHE A 139 10.33 -0.69 7.24
C PHE A 139 9.98 -1.92 8.08
N THR A 140 9.95 -3.10 7.48
CA THR A 140 9.88 -4.36 8.24
C THR A 140 11.16 -4.60 9.04
N VAL A 141 12.32 -4.38 8.40
CA VAL A 141 13.64 -4.56 9.01
C VAL A 141 13.99 -3.39 9.94
N SER A 142 13.73 -2.15 9.51
CA SER A 142 14.13 -0.92 10.21
C SER A 142 12.95 0.04 10.41
N PRO A 143 11.97 -0.28 11.29
CA PRO A 143 10.74 0.49 11.43
C PRO A 143 10.96 1.93 11.94
N TRP A 144 12.04 2.18 12.68
CA TRP A 144 12.41 3.53 13.15
C TRP A 144 12.71 4.50 12.01
N ARG A 145 13.15 4.02 10.86
CA ARG A 145 13.42 4.84 9.69
C ARG A 145 12.17 5.57 9.19
N MET A 146 11.00 4.94 9.28
CA MET A 146 9.75 5.64 8.96
C MET A 146 9.52 6.85 9.86
N ARG A 147 9.76 6.74 11.17
CA ARG A 147 9.70 7.87 12.10
C ARG A 147 10.67 8.98 11.68
N ASP A 148 11.89 8.64 11.31
CA ASP A 148 12.92 9.61 10.92
C ASP A 148 12.52 10.33 9.63
N ILE A 149 11.99 9.61 8.64
CA ILE A 149 11.45 10.18 7.39
C ILE A 149 10.26 11.10 7.68
N ILE A 150 9.32 10.68 8.55
CA ILE A 150 8.19 11.53 8.94
C ILE A 150 8.69 12.80 9.62
N ASN A 151 9.62 12.69 10.57
CA ASN A 151 10.17 13.85 11.28
C ASN A 151 10.88 14.80 10.31
N TRP A 152 11.66 14.28 9.39
CA TRP A 152 12.32 15.08 8.35
C TRP A 152 11.29 15.77 7.44
N GLY A 153 10.28 15.04 6.95
CA GLY A 153 9.24 15.59 6.06
C GLY A 153 8.31 16.59 6.71
N THR A 154 8.15 16.51 8.07
CA THR A 154 7.29 17.39 8.84
C THR A 154 8.07 18.40 9.71
N ALA A 155 9.38 18.59 9.44
CA ALA A 155 10.24 19.48 10.21
C ALA A 155 9.79 20.94 10.14
N THR A 156 9.23 21.37 9.01
CA THR A 156 8.65 22.71 8.83
C THR A 156 7.28 22.62 8.15
N GLU A 157 6.41 23.59 8.40
CA GLU A 157 5.08 23.64 7.76
C GLU A 157 5.18 23.75 6.24
N GLN A 158 6.15 24.53 5.75
CA GLN A 158 6.39 24.69 4.31
C GLN A 158 6.77 23.35 3.66
N ARG A 159 7.65 22.57 4.29
CA ARG A 159 8.06 21.24 3.80
C ARG A 159 6.89 20.26 3.84
N THR A 160 6.10 20.27 4.92
CA THR A 160 4.90 19.44 5.02
C THR A 160 3.90 19.77 3.92
N ARG A 161 3.66 21.06 3.67
CA ARG A 161 2.76 21.54 2.61
C ARG A 161 3.27 21.13 1.21
N ALA A 162 4.55 21.34 0.95
CA ALA A 162 5.17 20.97 -0.34
C ALA A 162 5.08 19.47 -0.62
N LEU A 163 5.47 18.63 0.36
CA LEU A 163 5.39 17.17 0.21
C LEU A 163 3.95 16.67 0.07
N SER A 164 3.02 17.26 0.80
CA SER A 164 1.59 16.96 0.67
C SER A 164 1.06 17.39 -0.72
N GLY A 165 1.49 18.54 -1.23
CA GLY A 165 1.14 19.01 -2.58
C GLY A 165 1.61 18.04 -3.66
N VAL A 166 2.86 17.58 -3.59
CA VAL A 166 3.41 16.59 -4.54
C VAL A 166 2.64 15.27 -4.48
N ARG A 167 2.32 14.77 -3.27
CA ARG A 167 1.54 13.53 -3.11
C ARG A 167 0.12 13.68 -3.60
N LEU A 168 -0.51 14.82 -3.38
CA LEU A 168 -1.85 15.12 -3.88
C LEU A 168 -1.83 15.16 -5.42
N ALA A 169 -0.88 15.88 -6.03
CA ALA A 169 -0.73 15.95 -7.49
C ALA A 169 -0.51 14.56 -8.11
N PHE A 170 0.34 13.73 -7.50
CA PHE A 170 0.54 12.35 -7.94
C PHE A 170 -0.73 11.51 -7.79
N GLY A 171 -1.44 11.62 -6.67
CA GLY A 171 -2.71 10.92 -6.48
C GLY A 171 -3.76 11.30 -7.53
N LEU A 172 -3.91 12.59 -7.84
CA LEU A 172 -4.79 13.08 -8.90
C LEU A 172 -4.37 12.60 -10.28
N PHE A 173 -3.07 12.59 -10.57
CA PHE A 173 -2.54 12.05 -11.82
C PHE A 173 -2.91 10.56 -11.99
N VAL A 174 -2.77 9.74 -10.95
CA VAL A 174 -3.15 8.33 -10.98
C VAL A 174 -4.67 8.16 -11.17
N VAL A 175 -5.49 9.01 -10.55
CA VAL A 175 -6.95 9.04 -10.78
C VAL A 175 -7.25 9.34 -12.24
N LEU A 176 -6.61 10.35 -12.83
CA LEU A 176 -6.79 10.70 -14.23
C LEU A 176 -6.40 9.54 -15.16
N LEU A 177 -5.29 8.86 -14.92
CA LEU A 177 -4.91 7.65 -15.68
C LEU A 177 -5.99 6.55 -15.55
N GLY A 178 -6.53 6.36 -14.35
CA GLY A 178 -7.62 5.40 -14.11
C GLY A 178 -8.88 5.71 -14.90
N LEU A 179 -9.24 6.99 -14.99
CA LEU A 179 -10.44 7.43 -15.69
C LEU A 179 -10.30 7.53 -17.22
N THR A 180 -9.07 7.63 -17.73
CA THR A 180 -8.78 7.82 -19.15
C THR A 180 -8.05 6.62 -19.76
N ALA A 181 -6.73 6.57 -19.65
CA ALA A 181 -5.86 5.60 -20.32
C ALA A 181 -6.22 4.14 -19.98
N PHE A 182 -6.47 3.83 -18.70
CA PHE A 182 -6.75 2.44 -18.31
C PHE A 182 -8.17 2.02 -18.73
N ARG A 183 -9.16 2.91 -18.68
CA ARG A 183 -10.51 2.63 -19.20
C ARG A 183 -10.49 2.42 -20.70
N ALA A 184 -9.75 3.24 -21.45
CA ALA A 184 -9.63 3.09 -22.90
C ALA A 184 -8.97 1.74 -23.27
N ALA A 185 -7.88 1.37 -22.60
CA ALA A 185 -7.21 0.09 -22.82
C ALA A 185 -8.09 -1.11 -22.45
N GLU A 186 -8.86 -1.04 -21.37
CA GLU A 186 -9.82 -2.08 -21.00
C GLU A 186 -10.98 -2.20 -22.00
N ALA A 187 -11.46 -1.08 -22.53
CA ALA A 187 -12.54 -1.07 -23.54
C ALA A 187 -12.07 -1.66 -24.88
N SER A 188 -10.84 -1.33 -25.32
CA SER A 188 -10.26 -1.90 -26.55
C SER A 188 -10.03 -3.41 -26.43
N ALA A 189 -9.61 -3.89 -25.27
CA ALA A 189 -9.43 -5.33 -25.02
C ALA A 189 -10.75 -6.12 -25.05
N VAL A 190 -11.87 -5.51 -24.64
CA VAL A 190 -13.21 -6.13 -24.72
C VAL A 190 -13.73 -6.11 -26.16
N ALA A 191 -13.44 -5.08 -26.95
CA ALA A 191 -13.87 -4.98 -28.35
C ALA A 191 -13.11 -5.94 -29.29
N ALA A 192 -11.95 -6.44 -28.86
CA ALA A 192 -11.13 -7.38 -29.64
C ALA A 192 -11.44 -8.88 -29.38
N GLN A 193 -12.38 -9.17 -28.46
CA GLN A 193 -12.86 -10.54 -28.15
C GLN A 193 -14.14 -10.87 -28.92
#